data_711fc215ac1a76b31b33cc79b9b4e946
#
_entry.id   711fc215ac1a76b31b33cc79b9b4e946
#
_cell.length_a   1.000
_cell.length_b   1.000
_cell.length_c   1.000
_cell.angle_alpha   90.00
_cell.angle_beta   90.00
_cell.angle_gamma   90.00
#
_symmetry.space_group_name_H-M   'P 1'
#
loop_
_entity.id
_entity.type
_entity.pdbx_description
1 polymer ?
#
loop_
_entity_poly.entity_id
_entity_poly.type
_entity_poly.pdbx_seq_one_letter_code
_entity_poly.pdbx_strand_id
1 'polypeptide(L)'
;ADGANLKLDEGCYAFVYDSSTETLEVYPTWGLIGDVFGTGWSADFLMYRDADGNFVYSNAVLGGEWKLRFNGGWDVNRGGKLEALDTPFAVENNGSNIASPGAGLYNVVYNSKEETVTIKAALVKAEL
;
A
#
# COMPACT_ATOMS: atom_id res chain seq x y z
N ALA A 1 3.77 -34.50 -2.47
CA ALA A 1 4.59 -34.02 -3.53
C ALA A 1 5.83 -33.39 -2.96
N ASP A 2 6.89 -33.74 -3.52
CA ASP A 2 8.15 -33.15 -3.19
C ASP A 2 8.15 -31.69 -3.59
N GLY A 3 7.51 -30.87 -2.77
CA GLY A 3 7.41 -29.45 -3.07
C GLY A 3 8.76 -28.83 -3.28
N ALA A 4 8.97 -28.22 -4.43
CA ALA A 4 10.12 -27.37 -4.61
C ALA A 4 10.04 -26.24 -3.59
N ASN A 5 11.16 -25.90 -2.96
CA ASN A 5 11.20 -24.75 -2.08
C ASN A 5 10.95 -23.49 -2.89
N LEU A 6 10.02 -22.68 -2.43
CA LEU A 6 9.81 -21.38 -3.02
C LEU A 6 11.00 -20.49 -2.68
N LYS A 7 11.68 -20.00 -3.70
CA LYS A 7 12.81 -19.08 -3.52
C LYS A 7 12.41 -17.69 -4.02
N LEU A 8 12.55 -16.71 -3.15
CA LEU A 8 12.31 -15.32 -3.48
C LEU A 8 13.56 -14.51 -3.14
N ASP A 9 13.86 -13.55 -3.98
CA ASP A 9 14.86 -12.54 -3.65
C ASP A 9 14.36 -11.70 -2.48
N GLU A 10 15.26 -11.04 -1.78
CA GLU A 10 14.89 -10.15 -0.70
C GLU A 10 13.93 -9.08 -1.21
N GLY A 11 12.89 -8.83 -0.45
CA GLY A 11 11.87 -7.84 -0.83
C GLY A 11 10.57 -8.03 -0.05
N CYS A 12 9.54 -7.37 -0.53
CA CYS A 12 8.21 -7.38 0.06
C CYS A 12 7.20 -7.98 -0.91
N TYR A 13 6.57 -9.06 -0.52
CA TYR A 13 5.70 -9.83 -1.41
C TYR A 13 4.31 -10.01 -0.80
N ALA A 14 3.32 -10.05 -1.67
CA ALA A 14 1.98 -10.46 -1.32
C ALA A 14 1.77 -11.92 -1.73
N PHE A 15 1.06 -12.66 -0.91
CA PHE A 15 0.72 -14.06 -1.14
C PHE A 15 -0.79 -14.18 -1.20
N VAL A 16 -1.32 -14.72 -2.29
CA VAL A 16 -2.75 -14.94 -2.46
C VAL A 16 -3.00 -16.41 -2.74
N TYR A 17 -3.68 -17.09 -1.82
CA TYR A 17 -4.02 -18.49 -1.97
C TYR A 17 -5.49 -18.65 -2.35
N ASP A 18 -5.74 -19.38 -3.45
CA ASP A 18 -7.08 -19.74 -3.87
C ASP A 18 -7.32 -21.21 -3.55
N SER A 19 -8.12 -21.49 -2.52
CA SER A 19 -8.40 -22.84 -2.09
C SER A 19 -9.26 -23.64 -3.07
N SER A 20 -10.04 -22.96 -3.92
CA SER A 20 -10.88 -23.63 -4.90
C SER A 20 -10.08 -24.23 -6.05
N THR A 21 -8.96 -23.63 -6.40
CA THR A 21 -8.05 -24.07 -7.47
C THR A 21 -6.73 -24.62 -6.94
N GLU A 22 -6.52 -24.54 -5.63
CA GLU A 22 -5.25 -24.91 -4.98
C GLU A 22 -4.06 -24.17 -5.59
N THR A 23 -4.24 -22.91 -5.92
CA THR A 23 -3.18 -22.08 -6.49
C THR A 23 -2.70 -21.04 -5.50
N LEU A 24 -1.39 -20.78 -5.54
CA LEU A 24 -0.75 -19.73 -4.78
C LEU A 24 -0.17 -18.71 -5.75
N GLU A 25 -0.63 -17.46 -5.66
CA GLU A 25 -0.05 -16.35 -6.39
C GLU A 25 0.89 -15.58 -5.46
N VAL A 26 2.10 -15.30 -5.95
CA VAL A 26 3.10 -14.51 -5.21
C VAL A 26 3.57 -13.39 -6.12
N TYR A 27 3.52 -12.16 -5.63
CA TYR A 27 3.99 -11.03 -6.42
C TYR A 27 4.68 -9.98 -5.53
N PRO A 28 5.73 -9.30 -6.04
CA PRO A 28 6.32 -8.19 -5.31
C PRO A 28 5.29 -7.07 -5.23
N THR A 29 5.26 -6.36 -4.10
CA THR A 29 4.19 -5.39 -3.89
C THR A 29 4.68 -4.07 -3.33
N TRP A 30 3.82 -3.08 -3.44
CA TRP A 30 3.98 -1.77 -2.84
C TRP A 30 3.72 -1.82 -1.34
N GLY A 31 4.36 -0.94 -0.61
CA GLY A 31 4.11 -0.76 0.80
C GLY A 31 3.98 0.71 1.14
N LEU A 32 3.24 0.99 2.22
CA LEU A 32 3.22 2.32 2.83
C LEU A 32 4.40 2.40 3.79
N ILE A 33 5.16 3.48 3.71
CA ILE A 33 6.30 3.71 4.60
C ILE A 33 6.30 5.18 5.03
N GLY A 34 6.80 5.42 6.20
CA GLY A 34 6.85 6.74 6.80
C GLY A 34 6.24 6.74 8.18
N ASP A 35 5.58 7.81 8.53
CA ASP A 35 4.89 7.91 9.81
C ASP A 35 3.52 7.22 9.71
N VAL A 36 3.56 5.92 9.45
CA VAL A 36 2.41 5.04 9.34
C VAL A 36 2.39 4.19 10.60
N PHE A 37 1.29 4.21 11.34
CA PHE A 37 1.17 3.56 12.66
C PHE A 37 2.29 3.95 13.63
N GLY A 38 2.84 5.16 13.49
CA GLY A 38 3.89 5.65 14.37
C GLY A 38 5.25 5.00 14.21
N THR A 39 5.51 4.31 13.09
CA THR A 39 6.76 3.54 12.92
C THR A 39 7.96 4.38 12.47
N GLY A 40 7.75 5.62 12.02
CA GLY A 40 8.87 6.53 11.72
C GLY A 40 9.81 6.04 10.63
N TRP A 41 9.29 5.59 9.49
CA TRP A 41 10.06 5.14 8.33
C TRP A 41 10.81 3.80 8.52
N SER A 42 10.47 3.04 9.54
CA SER A 42 11.17 1.79 9.85
C SER A 42 10.48 0.52 9.38
N ALA A 43 9.26 0.61 8.85
CA ALA A 43 8.50 -0.57 8.44
C ALA A 43 7.69 -0.29 7.17
N ASP A 44 7.54 -1.33 6.35
CA ASP A 44 6.66 -1.33 5.20
C ASP A 44 5.33 -2.00 5.56
N PHE A 45 4.22 -1.32 5.29
CA PHE A 45 2.88 -1.88 5.45
C PHE A 45 2.39 -2.28 4.07
N LEU A 46 2.31 -3.58 3.82
CA LEU A 46 2.18 -4.11 2.47
C LEU A 46 0.77 -4.02 1.93
N MET A 47 0.68 -3.60 0.68
CA MET A 47 -0.56 -3.52 -0.08
C MET A 47 -0.76 -4.81 -0.87
N TYR A 48 -2.00 -5.06 -1.29
CA TYR A 48 -2.30 -6.16 -2.22
C TYR A 48 -3.27 -5.67 -3.27
N ARG A 49 -3.30 -6.39 -4.40
CA ARG A 49 -4.11 -5.99 -5.55
C ARG A 49 -5.58 -6.32 -5.30
N ASP A 50 -6.45 -5.38 -5.64
CA ASP A 50 -7.88 -5.62 -5.67
C ASP A 50 -8.32 -6.20 -7.03
N ALA A 51 -9.64 -6.37 -7.21
CA ALA A 51 -10.18 -6.93 -8.44
C ALA A 51 -9.90 -6.09 -9.68
N ASP A 52 -9.67 -4.79 -9.51
CA ASP A 52 -9.38 -3.85 -10.61
C ASP A 52 -7.88 -3.74 -10.91
N GLY A 53 -7.04 -4.44 -10.16
CA GLY A 53 -5.60 -4.38 -10.31
C GLY A 53 -4.94 -3.21 -9.60
N ASN A 54 -5.68 -2.47 -8.79
CA ASN A 54 -5.13 -1.42 -7.95
C ASN A 54 -4.53 -2.02 -6.68
N PHE A 55 -3.55 -1.33 -6.11
CA PHE A 55 -2.97 -1.74 -4.84
C PHE A 55 -3.67 -1.02 -3.70
N VAL A 56 -4.04 -1.77 -2.67
CA VAL A 56 -4.87 -1.24 -1.57
C VAL A 56 -4.26 -1.56 -0.21
N TYR A 57 -4.45 -0.64 0.71
CA TYR A 57 -4.21 -0.84 2.14
C TYR A 57 -5.41 -0.29 2.92
N SER A 58 -5.97 -1.12 3.77
CA SER A 58 -7.18 -0.75 4.52
C SER A 58 -6.83 -0.39 5.97
N ASN A 59 -7.48 0.64 6.49
CA ASN A 59 -7.40 1.04 7.90
C ASN A 59 -5.99 1.45 8.33
N ALA A 60 -5.34 2.31 7.53
CA ALA A 60 -4.05 2.86 7.86
C ALA A 60 -4.17 4.05 8.79
N VAL A 61 -3.26 4.14 9.78
CA VAL A 61 -3.05 5.34 10.58
C VAL A 61 -1.89 6.13 9.96
N LEU A 62 -2.21 7.27 9.38
CA LEU A 62 -1.25 8.13 8.67
C LEU A 62 -0.97 9.37 9.52
N GLY A 63 -0.18 9.21 10.56
CA GLY A 63 0.06 10.22 11.58
C GLY A 63 0.97 11.36 11.16
N GLY A 64 1.73 11.19 10.10
CA GLY A 64 2.64 12.19 9.58
C GLY A 64 2.92 11.95 8.11
N GLU A 65 4.06 12.43 7.62
CA GLU A 65 4.43 12.25 6.22
C GLU A 65 4.74 10.80 5.89
N TRP A 66 4.37 10.38 4.68
CA TRP A 66 4.52 9.00 4.23
C TRP A 66 4.71 8.94 2.71
N LYS A 67 5.10 7.79 2.22
CA LYS A 67 5.27 7.51 0.79
C LYS A 67 4.87 6.06 0.52
N LEU A 68 4.84 5.71 -0.75
CA LEU A 68 4.77 4.30 -1.17
C LEU A 68 6.15 3.92 -1.70
N ARG A 69 6.56 2.69 -1.44
CA ARG A 69 7.73 2.13 -2.12
C ARG A 69 7.47 0.69 -2.56
N PHE A 70 8.12 0.33 -3.66
CA PHE A 70 7.93 -0.97 -4.28
C PHE A 70 8.96 -1.95 -3.76
N ASN A 71 8.49 -3.15 -3.40
CA ASN A 71 9.35 -4.27 -3.05
C ASN A 71 10.35 -3.97 -1.92
N GLY A 72 9.97 -3.09 -1.01
CA GLY A 72 10.79 -2.77 0.17
C GLY A 72 12.03 -1.93 -0.09
N GLY A 73 12.14 -1.31 -1.25
CA GLY A 73 13.31 -0.52 -1.63
C GLY A 73 12.98 0.88 -2.12
N TRP A 74 13.99 1.74 -2.14
CA TRP A 74 13.81 3.12 -2.58
C TRP A 74 14.06 3.33 -4.07
N ASP A 75 14.53 2.32 -4.80
CA ASP A 75 14.75 2.45 -6.25
C ASP A 75 13.48 2.80 -6.99
N VAL A 76 12.36 2.23 -6.57
CA VAL A 76 11.05 2.53 -7.12
C VAL A 76 10.13 2.94 -5.97
N ASN A 77 9.73 4.19 -5.98
CA ASN A 77 8.89 4.75 -4.93
C ASN A 77 7.88 5.72 -5.54
N ARG A 78 6.92 6.17 -4.74
CA ARG A 78 5.93 7.15 -5.19
C ARG A 78 5.65 8.13 -4.07
N GLY A 79 5.66 9.40 -4.43
CA GLY A 79 5.26 10.49 -3.55
C GLY A 79 4.56 11.57 -4.35
N GLY A 80 3.92 12.48 -3.67
CA GLY A 80 3.16 13.55 -4.32
C GLY A 80 2.44 14.42 -3.32
N LYS A 81 1.56 15.27 -3.83
CA LYS A 81 0.84 16.24 -3.02
C LYS A 81 -0.61 15.79 -2.82
N LEU A 82 -0.99 15.53 -1.59
CA LEU A 82 -2.38 15.28 -1.26
C LEU A 82 -3.21 16.54 -1.53
N GLU A 83 -4.18 16.42 -2.43
CA GLU A 83 -5.06 17.54 -2.78
C GLU A 83 -6.35 17.51 -1.96
N ALA A 84 -7.03 16.36 -1.92
CA ALA A 84 -8.27 16.17 -1.17
C ALA A 84 -8.54 14.70 -0.95
N LEU A 85 -9.31 14.37 0.07
CA LEU A 85 -9.83 13.02 0.27
C LEU A 85 -10.81 12.67 -0.86
N ASP A 86 -10.92 11.39 -1.15
CA ASP A 86 -11.81 10.82 -2.15
C ASP A 86 -11.55 11.31 -3.58
N THR A 87 -10.42 11.96 -3.82
CA THR A 87 -10.03 12.47 -5.12
C THR A 87 -8.63 11.97 -5.46
N PRO A 88 -8.44 11.33 -6.63
CA PRO A 88 -7.11 10.89 -7.03
C PRO A 88 -6.14 12.07 -7.16
N PHE A 89 -4.93 11.90 -6.65
CA PHE A 89 -3.85 12.86 -6.85
C PHE A 89 -2.63 12.17 -7.47
N ALA A 90 -1.88 12.91 -8.27
CA ALA A 90 -0.73 12.37 -8.98
C ALA A 90 0.42 12.07 -8.02
N VAL A 91 1.08 10.95 -8.25
CA VAL A 91 2.30 10.57 -7.55
C VAL A 91 3.37 10.20 -8.57
N GLU A 92 4.63 10.31 -8.19
CA GLU A 92 5.74 10.06 -9.09
C GLU A 92 6.93 9.47 -8.34
N ASN A 93 7.83 8.87 -9.09
CA ASN A 93 9.07 8.35 -8.52
C ASN A 93 9.90 9.51 -7.97
N ASN A 94 10.42 9.34 -6.76
CA ASN A 94 11.15 10.39 -6.04
C ASN A 94 10.32 11.65 -5.76
N GLY A 95 9.00 11.53 -5.82
CA GLY A 95 8.11 12.63 -5.46
C GLY A 95 8.18 12.98 -3.98
N SER A 96 7.62 14.12 -3.62
CA SER A 96 7.65 14.60 -2.23
C SER A 96 6.88 13.67 -1.30
N ASN A 97 7.20 13.76 -0.01
CA ASN A 97 6.44 13.03 1.00
C ASN A 97 4.98 13.46 0.95
N ILE A 98 4.09 12.49 1.12
CA ILE A 98 2.65 12.73 1.13
C ILE A 98 2.26 13.19 2.53
N ALA A 99 1.49 14.28 2.60
CA ALA A 99 1.06 14.81 3.88
C ALA A 99 0.05 13.87 4.56
N SER A 100 0.00 13.93 5.88
CA SER A 100 -1.04 13.25 6.65
C SER A 100 -2.40 13.86 6.35
N PRO A 101 -3.45 13.03 6.14
CA PRO A 101 -4.81 13.53 5.99
C PRO A 101 -5.47 13.92 7.32
N GLY A 102 -4.77 13.70 8.44
CA GLY A 102 -5.31 13.97 9.77
C GLY A 102 -5.51 12.70 10.59
N ALA A 103 -6.07 12.86 11.78
CA ALA A 103 -6.35 11.73 12.67
C ALA A 103 -7.44 10.84 12.08
N GLY A 104 -7.37 9.54 12.36
CA GLY A 104 -8.35 8.56 11.93
C GLY A 104 -7.75 7.41 11.16
N LEU A 105 -8.62 6.55 10.66
CA LEU A 105 -8.24 5.41 9.83
C LEU A 105 -8.59 5.71 8.37
N TYR A 106 -7.69 5.35 7.48
CA TYR A 106 -7.84 5.64 6.06
C TYR A 106 -7.56 4.43 5.21
N ASN A 107 -8.31 4.32 4.11
CA ASN A 107 -8.04 3.35 3.07
C ASN A 107 -7.23 4.04 1.97
N VAL A 108 -6.14 3.42 1.55
CA VAL A 108 -5.25 3.96 0.53
C VAL A 108 -5.35 3.09 -0.70
N VAL A 109 -5.60 3.71 -1.85
CA VAL A 109 -5.68 3.01 -3.13
C VAL A 109 -4.65 3.63 -4.07
N TYR A 110 -3.72 2.81 -4.54
CA TYR A 110 -2.74 3.22 -5.55
C TYR A 110 -3.11 2.59 -6.90
N ASN A 111 -3.39 3.45 -7.88
CA ASN A 111 -3.60 3.04 -9.26
C ASN A 111 -2.27 3.17 -10.00
N SER A 112 -1.60 2.03 -10.22
CA SER A 112 -0.28 2.02 -10.83
C SER A 112 -0.30 2.35 -12.33
N LYS A 113 -1.42 2.20 -12.98
CA LYS A 113 -1.56 2.52 -14.41
C LYS A 113 -1.65 4.02 -14.63
N GLU A 114 -2.42 4.69 -13.77
CA GLU A 114 -2.60 6.15 -13.84
C GLU A 114 -1.58 6.90 -12.99
N GLU A 115 -0.84 6.20 -12.14
CA GLU A 115 0.09 6.76 -11.17
C GLU A 115 -0.60 7.79 -10.27
N THR A 116 -1.72 7.37 -9.67
CA THR A 116 -2.51 8.19 -8.75
C THR A 116 -2.78 7.46 -7.46
N VAL A 117 -2.93 8.24 -6.39
CA VAL A 117 -3.34 7.73 -5.08
C VAL A 117 -4.66 8.37 -4.70
N THR A 118 -5.56 7.57 -4.14
CA THR A 118 -6.80 8.04 -3.54
C THR A 118 -6.82 7.62 -2.08
N ILE A 119 -7.10 8.56 -1.19
CA ILE A 119 -7.22 8.31 0.24
C ILE A 119 -8.66 8.53 0.64
N LYS A 120 -9.25 7.52 1.27
CA LYS A 120 -10.64 7.56 1.73
C LYS A 120 -10.69 7.32 3.22
N ALA A 121 -11.53 8.05 3.93
CA ALA A 121 -11.78 7.76 5.34
C ALA A 121 -12.40 6.36 5.44
N ALA A 122 -11.84 5.53 6.31
CA ALA A 122 -12.39 4.20 6.54
C ALA A 122 -13.70 4.31 7.32
N LEU A 123 -14.68 3.52 6.88
CA LEU A 123 -15.96 3.48 7.58
C LEU A 123 -15.81 2.64 8.85
N VAL A 124 -16.01 3.27 9.99
CA VAL A 124 -16.07 2.57 11.28
C VAL A 124 -17.53 2.46 11.66
N LYS A 125 -18.04 1.24 11.73
CA LYS A 125 -19.37 0.98 12.20
C LYS A 125 -19.33 0.93 13.73
N ALA A 126 -19.93 1.93 14.36
CA ALA A 126 -20.11 1.90 15.80
C ALA A 126 -21.48 1.28 16.10
N GLU A 127 -21.49 0.24 16.90
CA GLU A 127 -22.72 -0.29 17.45
C GLU A 127 -23.02 0.43 18.75
N LEU A 128 -24.21 1.00 18.81
CA LEU A 128 -24.68 1.69 20.00
C LEU A 128 -25.58 0.77 20.81
#